data_1bf061668637676822fe3ee224ead6c1
#
_entry.id   1bf061668637676822fe3ee224ead6c1
#
_cell.length_a   1.000
_cell.length_b   1.000
_cell.length_c   1.000
_cell.angle_alpha   90.00
_cell.angle_beta   90.00
_cell.angle_gamma   90.00
#
_symmetry.space_group_name_H-M   'P 1'
#
loop_
_entity.id
_entity.type
_entity.pdbx_description
1 polymer ?
#
loop_
_entity_poly.entity_id
_entity_poly.type
_entity_poly.pdbx_seq_one_letter_code
_entity_poly.pdbx_strand_id
1 'polypeptide(L)'
;MRRQTAAKIMALVAISGFSSYWLGILNVAFALNPNRSALDAALGQLSRAESAQTPNEAINYLIRAKSQLPESGPVRWWSPEKANFESIQAELDDLINRARNISLLNLGDELHDSEMYAIHKQIEAIQETLVAL
;
A
#
# COMPACT_ATOMS: atom_id res chain seq x y z
N MET A 1 -22.50 16.64 49.63
CA MET A 1 -21.43 15.70 49.25
C MET A 1 -21.87 14.61 48.29
N ARG A 2 -22.98 13.95 48.52
CA ARG A 2 -23.47 12.86 47.64
C ARG A 2 -23.79 13.29 46.20
N ARG A 3 -24.28 14.51 45.98
CA ARG A 3 -24.61 15.04 44.66
C ARG A 3 -23.36 15.32 43.80
N GLN A 4 -22.28 15.81 44.39
CA GLN A 4 -21.04 16.08 43.69
C GLN A 4 -20.32 14.80 43.28
N THR A 5 -20.37 13.76 44.12
CA THR A 5 -19.76 12.46 43.81
C THR A 5 -20.52 11.76 42.69
N ALA A 6 -21.85 11.81 42.68
CA ALA A 6 -22.67 11.25 41.61
C ALA A 6 -22.43 11.96 40.27
N ALA A 7 -22.32 13.29 40.28
CA ALA A 7 -21.99 14.07 39.05
C ALA A 7 -20.60 13.73 38.47
N LYS A 8 -19.62 13.53 39.34
CA LYS A 8 -18.26 13.12 38.90
C LYS A 8 -18.26 11.71 38.33
N ILE A 9 -18.98 10.79 38.90
CA ILE A 9 -19.13 9.43 38.41
C ILE A 9 -19.83 9.42 37.04
N MET A 10 -20.92 10.19 36.90
CA MET A 10 -21.61 10.34 35.61
C MET A 10 -20.73 10.95 34.53
N ALA A 11 -19.92 11.97 34.84
CA ALA A 11 -18.99 12.58 33.92
C ALA A 11 -17.93 11.57 33.48
N LEU A 12 -17.39 10.76 34.39
CA LEU A 12 -16.41 9.71 34.08
C LEU A 12 -17.01 8.63 33.18
N VAL A 13 -18.23 8.20 33.44
CA VAL A 13 -18.93 7.21 32.62
C VAL A 13 -19.21 7.76 31.22
N ALA A 14 -19.61 9.01 31.10
CA ALA A 14 -19.86 9.66 29.82
C ALA A 14 -18.58 9.81 28.99
N ILE A 15 -17.46 10.19 29.60
CA ILE A 15 -16.15 10.30 28.92
C ILE A 15 -15.65 8.93 28.46
N SER A 16 -15.76 7.91 29.29
CA SER A 16 -15.40 6.53 28.99
C SER A 16 -16.24 5.95 27.84
N GLY A 17 -17.56 6.18 27.86
CA GLY A 17 -18.47 5.77 26.80
C GLY A 17 -18.20 6.47 25.47
N PHE A 18 -17.88 7.77 25.49
CA PHE A 18 -17.53 8.54 24.32
C PHE A 18 -16.20 8.06 23.70
N SER A 19 -15.19 7.82 24.52
CA SER A 19 -13.91 7.27 24.06
C SER A 19 -14.06 5.89 23.44
N SER A 20 -14.86 5.00 24.04
CA SER A 20 -15.14 3.67 23.51
C SER A 20 -15.89 3.74 22.17
N TYR A 21 -16.80 4.69 22.01
CA TYR A 21 -17.53 4.92 20.77
C TYR A 21 -16.61 5.36 19.65
N TRP A 22 -15.71 6.30 19.91
CA TRP A 22 -14.70 6.75 18.94
C TRP A 22 -13.73 5.64 18.53
N LEU A 23 -13.26 4.84 19.47
CA LEU A 23 -12.40 3.69 19.18
C LEU A 23 -13.15 2.65 18.33
N GLY A 24 -14.42 2.44 18.57
CA GLY A 24 -15.29 1.59 17.76
C GLY A 24 -15.44 2.11 16.33
N ILE A 25 -15.67 3.41 16.15
CA ILE A 25 -15.74 4.06 14.84
C ILE A 25 -14.42 3.95 14.09
N LEU A 26 -13.30 4.19 14.74
CA LEU A 26 -11.98 4.04 14.13
C LEU A 26 -11.72 2.60 13.69
N ASN A 27 -12.04 1.61 14.50
CA ASN A 27 -11.93 0.20 14.15
C ASN A 27 -12.85 -0.17 12.97
N VAL A 28 -14.06 0.32 12.94
CA VAL A 28 -14.99 0.11 11.82
C VAL A 28 -14.49 0.79 10.57
N ALA A 29 -13.97 2.01 10.66
CA ALA A 29 -13.38 2.73 9.51
C ALA A 29 -12.17 1.98 8.93
N PHE A 30 -11.30 1.42 9.76
CA PHE A 30 -10.20 0.57 9.33
C PHE A 30 -10.67 -0.76 8.76
N ALA A 31 -11.69 -1.39 9.36
CA ALA A 31 -12.27 -2.63 8.88
C ALA A 31 -13.05 -2.45 7.56
N LEU A 32 -13.61 -1.26 7.32
CA LEU A 32 -14.33 -0.91 6.10
C LEU A 32 -13.40 -0.57 4.92
N ASN A 33 -12.09 -0.50 5.11
CA ASN A 33 -11.17 -0.45 3.99
C ASN A 33 -10.91 -1.88 3.49
N PRO A 34 -11.68 -2.38 2.50
CA PRO A 34 -11.56 -3.76 2.05
C PRO A 34 -10.22 -4.04 1.38
N ASN A 35 -9.48 -2.98 1.05
CA ASN A 35 -8.21 -3.05 0.34
C ASN A 35 -6.99 -3.07 1.25
N ARG A 36 -7.15 -2.88 2.56
CA ARG A 36 -6.02 -2.80 3.49
C ARG A 36 -5.15 -4.05 3.48
N SER A 37 -5.76 -5.22 3.58
CA SER A 37 -5.05 -6.50 3.54
C SER A 37 -4.35 -6.70 2.19
N ALA A 38 -5.03 -6.38 1.10
CA ALA A 38 -4.47 -6.45 -0.25
C ALA A 38 -3.31 -5.46 -0.43
N LEU A 39 -3.44 -4.24 0.09
CA LEU A 39 -2.37 -3.23 0.08
C LEU A 39 -1.15 -3.69 0.86
N ASP A 40 -1.33 -4.21 2.07
CA ASP A 40 -0.23 -4.70 2.91
C ASP A 40 0.50 -5.86 2.23
N ALA A 41 -0.22 -6.80 1.66
CA ALA A 41 0.34 -7.93 0.93
C ALA A 41 1.11 -7.46 -0.32
N ALA A 42 0.54 -6.55 -1.09
CA ALA A 42 1.19 -6.00 -2.28
C ALA A 42 2.44 -5.20 -1.92
N LEU A 43 2.40 -4.39 -0.87
CA LEU A 43 3.57 -3.65 -0.38
C LEU A 43 4.70 -4.58 0.04
N GLY A 44 4.39 -5.71 0.67
CA GLY A 44 5.37 -6.74 0.98
C GLY A 44 6.04 -7.31 -0.28
N GLN A 45 5.28 -7.59 -1.32
CA GLN A 45 5.82 -8.07 -2.60
C GLN A 45 6.64 -6.98 -3.32
N LEU A 46 6.20 -5.74 -3.31
CA LEU A 46 6.94 -4.61 -3.88
C LEU A 46 8.28 -4.38 -3.16
N SER A 47 8.29 -4.52 -1.85
CA SER A 47 9.52 -4.44 -1.06
C SER A 47 10.52 -5.53 -1.46
N ARG A 48 10.05 -6.74 -1.71
CA ARG A 48 10.89 -7.84 -2.21
C ARG A 48 11.38 -7.57 -3.63
N ALA A 49 10.53 -7.02 -4.50
CA ALA A 49 10.91 -6.64 -5.86
C ALA A 49 12.00 -5.56 -5.86
N GLU A 50 11.89 -4.58 -4.96
CA GLU A 50 12.90 -3.53 -4.77
C GLU A 50 14.25 -4.10 -4.33
N SER A 51 14.25 -5.16 -3.54
CA SER A 51 15.46 -5.83 -3.07
C SER A 51 15.99 -6.88 -4.04
N ALA A 52 15.27 -7.18 -5.12
CA ALA A 52 15.67 -8.18 -6.10
C ALA A 52 16.95 -7.80 -6.82
N GLN A 53 17.84 -8.76 -6.97
CA GLN A 53 19.13 -8.56 -7.64
C GLN A 53 19.07 -8.88 -9.13
N THR A 54 18.07 -9.64 -9.55
CA THR A 54 17.89 -10.04 -10.94
C THR A 54 16.55 -9.56 -11.49
N PRO A 55 16.45 -9.28 -12.81
CA PRO A 55 15.17 -8.91 -13.41
C PRO A 55 14.09 -9.99 -13.24
N ASN A 56 14.45 -11.27 -13.31
CA ASN A 56 13.51 -12.37 -13.16
C ASN A 56 12.90 -12.44 -11.77
N GLU A 57 13.69 -12.22 -10.73
CA GLU A 57 13.18 -12.11 -9.36
C GLU A 57 12.22 -10.94 -9.22
N ALA A 58 12.61 -9.77 -9.75
CA ALA A 58 11.75 -8.58 -9.73
C ALA A 58 10.41 -8.84 -10.44
N ILE A 59 10.43 -9.48 -11.61
CA ILE A 59 9.23 -9.85 -12.36
C ILE A 59 8.29 -10.70 -11.51
N ASN A 60 8.81 -11.73 -10.86
CA ASN A 60 8.02 -12.64 -10.03
C ASN A 60 7.31 -11.90 -8.90
N TYR A 61 8.02 -11.02 -8.20
CA TYR A 61 7.42 -10.23 -7.11
C TYR A 61 6.45 -9.17 -7.61
N LEU A 62 6.73 -8.54 -8.76
CA LEU A 62 5.83 -7.57 -9.37
C LEU A 62 4.52 -8.23 -9.83
N ILE A 63 4.58 -9.41 -10.42
CA ILE A 63 3.39 -10.17 -10.81
C ILE A 63 2.56 -10.53 -9.58
N ARG A 64 3.19 -10.95 -8.50
CA ARG A 64 2.50 -11.25 -7.24
C ARG A 64 1.85 -10.01 -6.64
N ALA A 65 2.56 -8.87 -6.63
CA ALA A 65 2.00 -7.60 -6.16
C ALA A 65 0.78 -7.20 -6.97
N LYS A 66 0.89 -7.28 -8.30
CA LYS A 66 -0.20 -6.98 -9.22
C LYS A 66 -1.43 -7.86 -8.95
N SER A 67 -1.23 -9.17 -8.76
CA SER A 67 -2.32 -10.11 -8.49
C SER A 67 -3.04 -9.87 -7.16
N GLN A 68 -2.37 -9.25 -6.20
CA GLN A 68 -2.91 -8.95 -4.88
C GLN A 68 -3.65 -7.62 -4.81
N LEU A 69 -3.44 -6.73 -5.79
CA LEU A 69 -4.12 -5.44 -5.86
C LEU A 69 -5.44 -5.54 -6.62
N PRO A 70 -6.45 -4.72 -6.25
CA PRO A 70 -7.65 -4.59 -7.06
C PRO A 70 -7.34 -4.13 -8.48
N GLU A 71 -8.17 -4.54 -9.44
CA GLU A 71 -7.99 -4.17 -10.85
C GLU A 71 -8.37 -2.73 -11.12
N SER A 72 -9.31 -2.19 -10.35
CA SER A 72 -9.83 -0.84 -10.55
C SER A 72 -10.31 -0.24 -9.24
N GLY A 73 -10.62 1.03 -9.28
CA GLY A 73 -11.15 1.78 -8.15
C GLY A 73 -10.13 2.67 -7.45
N PRO A 74 -10.59 3.51 -6.53
CA PRO A 74 -9.72 4.43 -5.81
C PRO A 74 -8.86 3.67 -4.79
N VAL A 75 -7.60 4.06 -4.66
CA VAL A 75 -6.70 3.55 -3.62
C VAL A 75 -7.20 3.98 -2.25
N ARG A 76 -7.71 5.22 -2.17
CA ARG A 76 -8.28 5.79 -0.95
C ARG A 76 -9.69 6.27 -1.24
N TRP A 77 -10.65 5.77 -0.47
CA TRP A 77 -12.05 6.14 -0.63
C TRP A 77 -12.32 7.63 -0.36
N TRP A 78 -11.49 8.28 0.47
CA TRP A 78 -11.63 9.72 0.80
C TRP A 78 -10.93 10.65 -0.20
N SER A 79 -10.17 10.13 -1.11
CA SER A 79 -9.43 10.91 -2.11
C SER A 79 -9.30 10.12 -3.42
N PRO A 80 -10.44 9.80 -4.08
CA PRO A 80 -10.42 8.91 -5.25
C PRO A 80 -9.70 9.50 -6.47
N GLU A 81 -9.61 10.83 -6.56
CA GLU A 81 -8.95 11.51 -7.67
C GLU A 81 -7.42 11.49 -7.60
N LYS A 82 -6.82 11.20 -6.44
CA LYS A 82 -5.36 11.26 -6.28
C LYS A 82 -4.63 9.98 -6.72
N ALA A 83 -5.26 8.85 -6.56
CA ALA A 83 -4.69 7.58 -6.96
C ALA A 83 -5.80 6.55 -7.21
N ASN A 84 -5.66 5.78 -8.26
CA ASN A 84 -6.56 4.67 -8.55
C ASN A 84 -5.77 3.41 -8.92
N PHE A 85 -6.40 2.25 -8.71
CA PHE A 85 -5.75 0.96 -8.96
C PHE A 85 -5.52 0.68 -10.42
N GLU A 86 -6.33 1.22 -11.33
CA GLU A 86 -6.11 1.07 -12.77
C GLU A 86 -4.75 1.64 -13.20
N SER A 87 -4.42 2.85 -12.72
CA SER A 87 -3.12 3.48 -13.01
C SER A 87 -1.97 2.68 -12.40
N ILE A 88 -2.14 2.18 -11.19
CA ILE A 88 -1.12 1.37 -10.51
C ILE A 88 -0.92 0.04 -11.25
N GLN A 89 -1.98 -0.61 -11.69
CA GLN A 89 -1.91 -1.82 -12.50
C GLN A 89 -1.15 -1.58 -13.81
N ALA A 90 -1.44 -0.45 -14.49
CA ALA A 90 -0.73 -0.07 -15.70
C ALA A 90 0.76 0.20 -15.46
N GLU A 91 1.11 0.88 -14.38
CA GLU A 91 2.51 1.12 -13.99
C GLU A 91 3.24 -0.20 -13.67
N LEU A 92 2.57 -1.13 -13.00
CA LEU A 92 3.14 -2.45 -12.71
C LEU A 92 3.36 -3.26 -14.00
N ASP A 93 2.44 -3.20 -14.95
CA ASP A 93 2.60 -3.83 -16.26
C ASP A 93 3.80 -3.26 -17.02
N ASP A 94 3.97 -1.95 -17.00
CA ASP A 94 5.13 -1.28 -17.62
C ASP A 94 6.43 -1.73 -16.97
N LEU A 95 6.48 -1.82 -15.66
CA LEU A 95 7.65 -2.31 -14.93
C LEU A 95 7.97 -3.77 -15.26
N ILE A 96 6.96 -4.62 -15.31
CA ILE A 96 7.11 -6.03 -15.67
C ILE A 96 7.68 -6.15 -17.08
N ASN A 97 7.14 -5.40 -18.03
CA ASN A 97 7.63 -5.39 -19.41
C ASN A 97 9.07 -4.88 -19.51
N ARG A 98 9.38 -3.84 -18.77
CA ARG A 98 10.75 -3.28 -18.71
C ARG A 98 11.73 -4.29 -18.13
N ALA A 99 11.37 -4.97 -17.05
CA ALA A 99 12.20 -6.00 -16.46
C ALA A 99 12.38 -7.21 -17.40
N ARG A 100 11.35 -7.60 -18.14
CA ARG A 100 11.46 -8.65 -19.18
C ARG A 100 12.43 -8.25 -20.28
N ASN A 101 12.36 -7.02 -20.74
CA ASN A 101 13.28 -6.52 -21.78
C ASN A 101 14.73 -6.55 -21.29
N ILE A 102 14.99 -6.17 -20.05
CA ILE A 102 16.33 -6.25 -19.45
C ILE A 102 16.80 -7.71 -19.38
N SER A 103 15.92 -8.62 -19.00
CA SER A 103 16.20 -10.05 -18.92
C SER A 103 16.55 -10.67 -20.29
N LEU A 104 15.88 -10.21 -21.35
CA LEU A 104 16.09 -10.70 -22.73
C LEU A 104 17.29 -10.07 -23.40
N LEU A 105 17.65 -8.83 -23.05
CA LEU A 105 18.80 -8.12 -23.59
C LEU A 105 20.04 -8.55 -22.79
N ASN A 106 21.07 -8.98 -23.50
CA ASN A 106 22.35 -9.29 -22.89
C ASN A 106 23.17 -7.99 -22.69
N LEU A 107 22.70 -7.19 -21.71
CA LEU A 107 23.31 -5.91 -21.38
C LEU A 107 24.63 -6.10 -20.63
N GLY A 108 25.59 -5.20 -20.87
CA GLY A 108 26.78 -5.11 -20.03
C GLY A 108 26.42 -4.74 -18.59
N ASP A 109 27.29 -5.05 -17.64
CA ASP A 109 27.06 -4.89 -16.21
C ASP A 109 26.60 -3.48 -15.81
N GLU A 110 27.23 -2.44 -16.39
CA GLU A 110 26.86 -1.05 -16.09
C GLU A 110 25.45 -0.70 -16.53
N LEU A 111 25.04 -1.13 -17.74
CA LEU A 111 23.70 -0.90 -18.26
C LEU A 111 22.66 -1.71 -17.49
N HIS A 112 23.00 -2.94 -17.12
CA HIS A 112 22.15 -3.78 -16.30
C HIS A 112 21.87 -3.13 -14.94
N ASP A 113 22.90 -2.68 -14.25
CA ASP A 113 22.78 -2.03 -12.94
C ASP A 113 22.00 -0.72 -13.03
N SER A 114 22.23 0.08 -14.06
CA SER A 114 21.51 1.32 -14.31
C SER A 114 20.02 1.08 -14.54
N GLU A 115 19.66 0.07 -15.33
CA GLU A 115 18.27 -0.28 -15.60
C GLU A 115 17.59 -0.87 -14.35
N MET A 116 18.29 -1.72 -13.60
CA MET A 116 17.78 -2.24 -12.34
C MET A 116 17.54 -1.12 -11.30
N TYR A 117 18.45 -0.15 -11.25
CA TYR A 117 18.28 1.02 -10.39
C TYR A 117 17.00 1.81 -10.77
N ALA A 118 16.79 2.02 -12.07
CA ALA A 118 15.60 2.71 -12.57
C ALA A 118 14.29 1.94 -12.18
N ILE A 119 14.31 0.63 -12.29
CA ILE A 119 13.19 -0.23 -11.87
C ILE A 119 12.95 -0.08 -10.37
N HIS A 120 13.98 -0.16 -9.55
CA HIS A 120 13.86 0.01 -8.09
C HIS A 120 13.29 1.37 -7.72
N LYS A 121 13.67 2.43 -8.43
CA LYS A 121 13.12 3.78 -8.22
C LYS A 121 11.64 3.88 -8.59
N GLN A 122 11.22 3.23 -9.66
CA GLN A 122 9.80 3.17 -10.04
C GLN A 122 8.98 2.37 -9.03
N ILE A 123 9.51 1.27 -8.52
CA ILE A 123 8.86 0.48 -7.46
C ILE A 123 8.68 1.34 -6.19
N GLU A 124 9.72 2.06 -5.80
CA GLU A 124 9.68 2.98 -4.66
C GLU A 124 8.58 4.04 -4.82
N ALA A 125 8.43 4.62 -6.01
CA ALA A 125 7.39 5.58 -6.32
C ALA A 125 5.98 4.98 -6.20
N ILE A 126 5.78 3.75 -6.64
CA ILE A 126 4.51 3.02 -6.49
C ILE A 126 4.22 2.76 -5.01
N GLN A 127 5.22 2.32 -4.25
CA GLN A 127 5.08 2.12 -2.80
C GLN A 127 4.67 3.40 -2.08
N GLU A 128 5.30 4.53 -2.41
CA GLU A 128 4.94 5.84 -1.86
C GLU A 128 3.49 6.21 -2.17
N THR A 129 3.03 5.96 -3.40
CA THR A 129 1.65 6.20 -3.80
C THR A 129 0.67 5.34 -2.99
N LEU A 130 1.00 4.09 -2.72
CA LEU A 130 0.16 3.18 -1.96
C LEU A 130 0.15 3.49 -0.44
N VAL A 131 1.24 4.00 0.08
CA VAL A 131 1.41 4.30 1.52
C VAL A 131 1.00 5.74 1.86
N ALA A 132 1.12 6.69 0.94
CA ALA A 132 0.83 8.10 1.19
C ALA A 132 -0.63 8.31 1.65
N LEU A 133 -0.79 8.74 2.86
CA LEU A 133 -2.06 9.04 3.51
C LEU A 133 -2.55 10.45 3.18
#